data_ed85331100b7872ba1cc4d33a10f1ced
#
_entry.id   ed85331100b7872ba1cc4d33a10f1ced
#
_cell.length_a   1.000
_cell.length_b   1.000
_cell.length_c   1.000
_cell.angle_alpha   90.00
_cell.angle_beta   90.00
_cell.angle_gamma   90.00
#
_symmetry.space_group_name_H-M   'P 1'
#
loop_
_entity.id
_entity.type
_entity.pdbx_description
1 polymer ?
#
loop_
_entity_poly.entity_id
_entity_poly.type
_entity_poly.pdbx_seq_one_letter_code
_entity_poly.pdbx_strand_id
1 'polypeptide(L)'
;KPSDDYSGKVRTLTEDLVEKRKTLLEQSEEHKAKRNELNAQASQFARERNELNNATRQYVEDAQKNKELRDQSNHDVQALKEKRNELNDKANALFEEIDALRGEQGGTAAAAAAPHEKKPSAKDIQRQIDQLEEKQQTEQMSKEKENEIVDKIKQLKAELKDQEVEHEQNKEVRTRLVEAREYRKQASAMHAEVTEKAELAQKHHDLMVECYRKADKSREGADAKHKQFVEAQEAADAEHKKFIECQKQLRDYDKVITGVRNKQKKVKTVKENKSARKEAETIFNAFKSGGKLTTEDLLKLQRSKLI
;
A
#
# COMPACT_ATOMS: atom_id res chain seq x y z
N LYS A 1 -24.17 -60.61 48.92
CA LYS A 1 -23.05 -60.25 47.98
C LYS A 1 -23.33 -58.94 47.15
N PRO A 2 -23.50 -57.76 47.77
CA PRO A 2 -23.64 -56.52 47.05
C PRO A 2 -22.32 -55.74 46.85
N SER A 3 -21.22 -56.17 47.50
CA SER A 3 -20.00 -55.36 47.56
C SER A 3 -19.08 -55.51 46.34
N ASP A 4 -19.14 -56.59 45.60
CA ASP A 4 -18.26 -56.87 44.43
C ASP A 4 -18.78 -56.18 43.17
N ASP A 5 -20.10 -56.08 43.03
CA ASP A 5 -20.76 -55.37 41.89
C ASP A 5 -20.53 -53.86 41.95
N TYR A 6 -20.50 -53.26 43.14
CA TYR A 6 -20.21 -51.83 43.31
C TYR A 6 -18.74 -51.50 42.98
N SER A 7 -17.81 -52.37 43.36
CA SER A 7 -16.38 -52.19 43.07
C SER A 7 -16.10 -52.30 41.54
N GLY A 8 -16.78 -53.18 40.84
CA GLY A 8 -16.70 -53.33 39.39
C GLY A 8 -17.25 -52.10 38.65
N LYS A 9 -18.44 -51.65 39.03
CA LYS A 9 -19.08 -50.44 38.42
C LYS A 9 -18.30 -49.14 38.66
N VAL A 10 -17.66 -48.97 39.81
CA VAL A 10 -16.81 -47.79 40.08
C VAL A 10 -15.50 -47.88 39.32
N ARG A 11 -14.99 -49.05 39.03
CA ARG A 11 -13.78 -49.23 38.23
C ARG A 11 -14.01 -48.90 36.76
N THR A 12 -15.10 -49.37 36.16
CA THR A 12 -15.51 -49.03 34.79
C THR A 12 -15.78 -47.53 34.66
N LEU A 13 -16.46 -46.91 35.64
CA LEU A 13 -16.70 -45.46 35.64
C LEU A 13 -15.39 -44.65 35.69
N THR A 14 -14.38 -45.08 36.45
CA THR A 14 -13.08 -44.39 36.49
C THR A 14 -12.33 -44.55 35.19
N GLU A 15 -12.41 -45.69 34.54
CA GLU A 15 -11.80 -45.94 33.21
C GLU A 15 -12.44 -45.06 32.15
N ASP A 16 -13.77 -44.98 32.11
CA ASP A 16 -14.52 -44.08 31.20
C ASP A 16 -14.19 -42.62 31.43
N LEU A 17 -14.04 -42.17 32.66
CA LEU A 17 -13.67 -40.80 32.99
C LEU A 17 -12.23 -40.47 32.54
N VAL A 18 -11.31 -41.40 32.68
CA VAL A 18 -9.92 -41.24 32.22
C VAL A 18 -9.86 -41.19 30.72
N GLU A 19 -10.63 -42.01 30.01
CA GLU A 19 -10.70 -41.97 28.54
C GLU A 19 -11.29 -40.65 28.04
N LYS A 20 -12.42 -40.22 28.62
CA LYS A 20 -13.00 -38.90 28.27
C LYS A 20 -12.05 -37.75 28.56
N ARG A 21 -11.28 -37.81 29.65
CA ARG A 21 -10.24 -36.84 29.97
C ARG A 21 -9.14 -36.83 28.88
N LYS A 22 -8.75 -38.01 28.40
CA LYS A 22 -7.72 -38.14 27.35
C LYS A 22 -8.20 -37.52 26.05
N THR A 23 -9.41 -37.84 25.59
CA THR A 23 -9.99 -37.26 24.37
C THR A 23 -10.13 -35.73 24.48
N LEU A 24 -10.53 -35.24 25.63
CA LEU A 24 -10.64 -33.81 25.90
C LEU A 24 -9.27 -33.10 25.90
N LEU A 25 -8.24 -33.79 26.39
CA LEU A 25 -6.87 -33.28 26.33
C LEU A 25 -6.37 -33.16 24.87
N GLU A 26 -6.63 -34.17 24.04
CA GLU A 26 -6.31 -34.17 22.62
C GLU A 26 -7.03 -33.01 21.92
N GLN A 27 -8.32 -32.81 22.16
CA GLN A 27 -9.09 -31.68 21.63
C GLN A 27 -8.54 -30.33 22.09
N SER A 28 -8.13 -30.22 23.35
CA SER A 28 -7.49 -29.02 23.88
C SER A 28 -6.18 -28.68 23.15
N GLU A 29 -5.34 -29.68 22.90
CA GLU A 29 -4.11 -29.48 22.15
C GLU A 29 -4.35 -29.14 20.68
N GLU A 30 -5.38 -29.71 20.05
CA GLU A 30 -5.80 -29.34 18.70
C GLU A 30 -6.25 -27.86 18.62
N HIS A 31 -7.11 -27.42 19.54
CA HIS A 31 -7.56 -26.02 19.59
C HIS A 31 -6.40 -25.06 19.86
N LYS A 32 -5.45 -25.43 20.70
CA LYS A 32 -4.24 -24.68 20.97
C LYS A 32 -3.34 -24.59 19.72
N ALA A 33 -3.16 -25.69 18.98
CA ALA A 33 -2.39 -25.72 17.75
C ALA A 33 -3.03 -24.83 16.67
N LYS A 34 -4.35 -24.97 16.43
CA LYS A 34 -5.11 -24.14 15.48
C LYS A 34 -5.03 -22.66 15.84
N ARG A 35 -5.19 -22.30 17.11
CA ARG A 35 -5.03 -20.92 17.59
C ARG A 35 -3.64 -20.38 17.28
N ASN A 36 -2.59 -21.17 17.54
CA ASN A 36 -1.21 -20.74 17.30
C ASN A 36 -0.93 -20.55 15.82
N GLU A 37 -1.45 -21.43 14.96
CA GLU A 37 -1.38 -21.31 13.50
C GLU A 37 -2.08 -20.04 13.01
N LEU A 38 -3.31 -19.81 13.46
CA LEU A 38 -4.08 -18.61 13.10
C LEU A 38 -3.40 -17.32 13.57
N ASN A 39 -2.80 -17.31 14.75
CA ASN A 39 -2.01 -16.18 15.24
C ASN A 39 -0.74 -15.93 14.39
N ALA A 40 -0.09 -17.00 13.92
CA ALA A 40 1.04 -16.88 13.02
C ALA A 40 0.61 -16.29 11.67
N GLN A 41 -0.51 -16.76 11.11
CA GLN A 41 -1.10 -16.19 9.88
C GLN A 41 -1.49 -14.72 10.08
N ALA A 42 -2.14 -14.38 11.18
CA ALA A 42 -2.48 -12.99 11.50
C ALA A 42 -1.22 -12.11 11.58
N SER A 43 -0.15 -12.59 12.20
CA SER A 43 1.13 -11.87 12.27
C SER A 43 1.75 -11.66 10.87
N GLN A 44 1.64 -12.64 10.00
CA GLN A 44 2.09 -12.54 8.62
C GLN A 44 1.28 -11.47 7.86
N PHE A 45 -0.04 -11.52 7.93
CA PHE A 45 -0.91 -10.51 7.28
C PHE A 45 -0.65 -9.10 7.81
N ALA A 46 -0.38 -8.95 9.11
CA ALA A 46 -0.01 -7.67 9.69
C ALA A 46 1.32 -7.13 9.13
N ARG A 47 2.31 -7.99 8.92
CA ARG A 47 3.60 -7.60 8.29
C ARG A 47 3.39 -7.18 6.84
N GLU A 48 2.71 -7.99 6.04
CA GLU A 48 2.40 -7.69 4.64
C GLU A 48 1.61 -6.38 4.50
N ARG A 49 0.62 -6.15 5.36
CA ARG A 49 -0.10 -4.88 5.44
C ARG A 49 0.83 -3.69 5.73
N ASN A 50 1.75 -3.86 6.68
CA ASN A 50 2.67 -2.78 7.06
C ASN A 50 3.68 -2.48 5.92
N GLU A 51 4.15 -3.49 5.21
CA GLU A 51 5.00 -3.33 4.02
C GLU A 51 4.26 -2.56 2.91
N LEU A 52 3.01 -2.92 2.63
CA LEU A 52 2.18 -2.22 1.66
C LEU A 52 1.88 -0.77 2.09
N ASN A 53 1.64 -0.53 3.37
CA ASN A 53 1.46 0.83 3.89
C ASN A 53 2.74 1.67 3.76
N ASN A 54 3.90 1.09 4.00
CA ASN A 54 5.18 1.77 3.80
C ASN A 54 5.43 2.07 2.30
N ALA A 55 5.13 1.12 1.42
CA ALA A 55 5.19 1.34 -0.03
C ALA A 55 4.23 2.46 -0.47
N THR A 56 3.01 2.49 0.06
CA THR A 56 2.04 3.56 -0.19
C THR A 56 2.60 4.92 0.20
N ARG A 57 3.23 5.04 1.37
CA ARG A 57 3.87 6.30 1.80
C ARG A 57 4.97 6.73 0.86
N GLN A 58 5.83 5.82 0.44
CA GLN A 58 6.91 6.11 -0.52
C GLN A 58 6.35 6.60 -1.86
N TYR A 59 5.33 5.94 -2.41
CA TYR A 59 4.69 6.37 -3.65
C TYR A 59 4.03 7.75 -3.52
N VAL A 60 3.40 8.06 -2.38
CA VAL A 60 2.82 9.38 -2.13
C VAL A 60 3.91 10.45 -2.02
N GLU A 61 5.02 10.17 -1.35
CA GLU A 61 6.17 11.08 -1.28
C GLU A 61 6.79 11.34 -2.66
N ASP A 62 6.95 10.30 -3.46
CA ASP A 62 7.48 10.43 -4.83
C ASP A 62 6.49 11.18 -5.74
N ALA A 63 5.19 10.96 -5.58
CA ALA A 63 4.16 11.73 -6.26
C ALA A 63 4.23 13.21 -5.88
N GLN A 64 4.42 13.53 -4.60
CA GLN A 64 4.55 14.90 -4.13
C GLN A 64 5.81 15.59 -4.70
N LYS A 65 6.95 14.91 -4.72
CA LYS A 65 8.17 15.42 -5.35
C LYS A 65 7.96 15.72 -6.83
N ASN A 66 7.35 14.81 -7.56
CA ASN A 66 7.05 15.02 -8.98
C ASN A 66 6.03 16.16 -9.19
N LYS A 67 5.06 16.33 -8.29
CA LYS A 67 4.16 17.48 -8.30
C LYS A 67 4.92 18.79 -8.16
N GLU A 68 5.84 18.88 -7.20
CA GLU A 68 6.66 20.08 -6.97
C GLU A 68 7.53 20.40 -8.19
N LEU A 69 8.18 19.38 -8.79
CA LEU A 69 8.99 19.55 -10.00
C LEU A 69 8.15 19.98 -11.22
N ARG A 70 6.92 19.43 -11.35
CA ARG A 70 5.97 19.87 -12.38
C ARG A 70 5.57 21.33 -12.18
N ASP A 71 5.23 21.71 -10.96
CA ASP A 71 4.77 23.05 -10.63
C ASP A 71 5.91 24.07 -10.86
N GLN A 72 7.14 23.72 -10.48
CA GLN A 72 8.33 24.51 -10.79
C GLN A 72 8.53 24.67 -12.30
N SER A 73 8.45 23.58 -13.07
CA SER A 73 8.59 23.62 -14.53
C SER A 73 7.49 24.46 -15.17
N ASN A 74 6.25 24.39 -14.68
CA ASN A 74 5.15 25.22 -15.15
C ASN A 74 5.38 26.70 -14.85
N HIS A 75 5.93 27.03 -13.67
CA HIS A 75 6.29 28.40 -13.34
C HIS A 75 7.39 28.94 -14.28
N ASP A 76 8.42 28.13 -14.56
CA ASP A 76 9.46 28.49 -15.51
C ASP A 76 8.89 28.73 -16.93
N VAL A 77 7.96 27.86 -17.38
CA VAL A 77 7.25 28.02 -18.64
C VAL A 77 6.52 29.37 -18.71
N GLN A 78 5.84 29.74 -17.62
CA GLN A 78 5.12 31.02 -17.56
C GLN A 78 6.08 32.20 -17.70
N ALA A 79 7.17 32.21 -16.93
CA ALA A 79 8.17 33.26 -16.96
C ALA A 79 8.87 33.38 -18.35
N LEU A 80 9.15 32.24 -18.97
CA LEU A 80 9.75 32.22 -20.31
C LEU A 80 8.75 32.71 -21.38
N LYS A 81 7.47 32.39 -21.27
CA LYS A 81 6.42 32.91 -22.17
C LYS A 81 6.29 34.43 -22.06
N GLU A 82 6.34 34.99 -20.87
CA GLU A 82 6.32 36.44 -20.63
C GLU A 82 7.51 37.12 -21.32
N LYS A 83 8.72 36.64 -21.07
CA LYS A 83 9.95 37.15 -21.73
C LYS A 83 9.87 37.05 -23.25
N ARG A 84 9.40 35.92 -23.79
CA ARG A 84 9.19 35.72 -25.21
C ARG A 84 8.21 36.75 -25.78
N ASN A 85 7.11 37.00 -25.08
CA ASN A 85 6.11 37.99 -25.52
C ASN A 85 6.69 39.40 -25.52
N GLU A 86 7.43 39.80 -24.50
CA GLU A 86 8.13 41.09 -24.44
C GLU A 86 9.09 41.27 -25.63
N LEU A 87 9.86 40.21 -25.97
CA LEU A 87 10.79 40.26 -27.12
C LEU A 87 10.02 40.34 -28.45
N ASN A 88 8.89 39.66 -28.56
CA ASN A 88 8.03 39.77 -29.75
C ASN A 88 7.40 41.15 -29.88
N ASP A 89 6.96 41.76 -28.75
CA ASP A 89 6.40 43.12 -28.75
C ASP A 89 7.45 44.16 -29.16
N LYS A 90 8.69 44.02 -28.68
CA LYS A 90 9.83 44.86 -29.13
C LYS A 90 10.10 44.68 -30.61
N ALA A 91 10.11 43.45 -31.11
CA ALA A 91 10.29 43.19 -32.53
C ALA A 91 9.14 43.78 -33.36
N ASN A 92 7.90 43.66 -32.93
CA ASN A 92 6.72 44.22 -33.60
C ASN A 92 6.79 45.74 -33.65
N ALA A 93 7.13 46.40 -32.54
CA ALA A 93 7.31 47.86 -32.52
C ALA A 93 8.35 48.34 -33.54
N LEU A 94 9.49 47.63 -33.62
CA LEU A 94 10.50 47.96 -34.63
C LEU A 94 10.01 47.75 -36.09
N PHE A 95 9.21 46.68 -36.32
CA PHE A 95 8.59 46.47 -37.62
C PHE A 95 7.58 47.57 -37.98
N GLU A 96 6.79 48.06 -37.02
CA GLU A 96 5.88 49.16 -37.21
C GLU A 96 6.62 50.46 -37.53
N GLU A 97 7.76 50.74 -36.87
CA GLU A 97 8.60 51.87 -37.20
C GLU A 97 9.22 51.76 -38.62
N ILE A 98 9.66 50.55 -39.02
CA ILE A 98 10.17 50.28 -40.36
C ILE A 98 9.10 50.54 -41.41
N ASP A 99 7.85 50.08 -41.18
CA ASP A 99 6.74 50.28 -42.08
C ASP A 99 6.37 51.77 -42.20
N ALA A 100 6.42 52.56 -41.11
CA ALA A 100 6.21 54.00 -41.10
C ALA A 100 7.31 54.69 -41.94
N LEU A 101 8.57 54.39 -41.75
CA LEU A 101 9.67 54.95 -42.53
C LEU A 101 9.58 54.61 -44.03
N ARG A 102 9.12 53.43 -44.37
CA ARG A 102 8.85 53.01 -45.76
C ARG A 102 7.65 53.73 -46.34
N GLY A 103 6.60 53.96 -45.56
CA GLY A 103 5.42 54.74 -45.97
C GLY A 103 5.75 56.19 -46.29
N GLU A 104 6.60 56.82 -45.49
CA GLU A 104 7.07 58.20 -45.77
C GLU A 104 7.95 58.31 -47.06
N GLN A 105 8.70 57.25 -47.37
CA GLN A 105 9.53 57.24 -48.58
C GLN A 105 8.81 56.80 -49.87
N GLY A 106 7.67 56.05 -49.71
CA GLY A 106 6.87 55.54 -50.83
C GLY A 106 5.88 56.52 -51.39
N GLY A 107 5.79 57.74 -50.85
CA GLY A 107 4.85 58.80 -51.27
C GLY A 107 5.18 59.47 -52.62
N THR A 108 6.33 59.16 -53.28
CA THR A 108 6.73 59.82 -54.53
C THR A 108 6.84 58.87 -55.74
N ALA A 109 6.53 57.58 -55.63
CA ALA A 109 6.70 56.65 -56.74
C ALA A 109 5.48 55.74 -57.04
N ALA A 110 4.27 56.13 -56.66
CA ALA A 110 3.09 55.34 -56.98
C ALA A 110 2.10 56.07 -57.90
N ALA A 111 2.59 56.50 -59.11
CA ALA A 111 1.67 56.88 -60.20
C ALA A 111 2.16 56.15 -61.45
N ALA A 112 1.75 54.96 -61.70
CA ALA A 112 1.61 54.19 -62.90
C ALA A 112 2.13 52.76 -62.80
N ALA A 113 1.22 51.84 -62.53
CA ALA A 113 1.20 50.54 -63.21
C ALA A 113 0.08 49.64 -62.67
N ALA A 114 -0.74 49.12 -63.51
CA ALA A 114 -1.59 47.95 -63.60
C ALA A 114 -1.98 47.16 -62.32
N PRO A 115 -3.16 46.52 -62.29
CA PRO A 115 -3.66 45.78 -61.12
C PRO A 115 -2.90 44.48 -60.93
N HIS A 116 -1.82 44.55 -60.20
CA HIS A 116 -1.19 43.37 -59.66
C HIS A 116 -1.91 42.97 -58.37
N GLU A 117 -2.25 41.70 -58.28
CA GLU A 117 -2.71 41.07 -57.02
C GLU A 117 -1.89 41.63 -55.87
N LYS A 118 -2.58 42.20 -54.87
CA LYS A 118 -1.92 42.75 -53.69
C LYS A 118 -1.18 41.61 -52.98
N LYS A 119 0.13 41.53 -53.21
CA LYS A 119 0.97 40.68 -52.36
C LYS A 119 0.72 41.10 -50.91
N PRO A 120 0.53 40.12 -50.02
CA PRO A 120 0.29 40.43 -48.61
C PRO A 120 1.45 41.26 -48.07
N SER A 121 1.14 42.29 -47.28
CA SER A 121 2.19 43.11 -46.68
C SER A 121 3.02 42.29 -45.69
N ALA A 122 4.30 42.68 -45.50
CA ALA A 122 5.18 42.03 -44.53
C ALA A 122 4.52 41.91 -43.14
N LYS A 123 3.68 42.88 -42.76
CA LYS A 123 2.87 42.89 -41.54
C LYS A 123 1.79 41.80 -41.51
N ASP A 124 1.17 41.56 -42.68
CA ASP A 124 0.11 40.53 -42.77
C ASP A 124 0.74 39.11 -42.76
N ILE A 125 1.88 38.95 -43.40
CA ILE A 125 2.65 37.70 -43.38
C ILE A 125 3.11 37.42 -41.94
N GLN A 126 3.60 38.45 -41.24
CA GLN A 126 4.03 38.29 -39.84
C GLN A 126 2.85 37.92 -38.91
N ARG A 127 1.68 38.57 -39.09
CA ARG A 127 0.46 38.18 -38.34
C ARG A 127 0.05 36.74 -38.60
N GLN A 128 0.16 36.27 -39.83
CA GLN A 128 -0.13 34.88 -40.16
C GLN A 128 0.85 33.92 -39.50
N ILE A 129 2.13 34.27 -39.45
CA ILE A 129 3.15 33.49 -38.74
C ILE A 129 2.81 33.44 -37.22
N ASP A 130 2.53 34.60 -36.62
CA ASP A 130 2.18 34.70 -35.19
C ASP A 130 0.94 33.88 -34.86
N GLN A 131 -0.12 33.94 -35.68
CA GLN A 131 -1.35 33.15 -35.52
C GLN A 131 -1.08 31.64 -35.67
N LEU A 132 -0.23 31.23 -36.61
CA LEU A 132 0.12 29.82 -36.80
C LEU A 132 0.99 29.29 -35.64
N GLU A 133 1.92 30.12 -35.14
CA GLU A 133 2.72 29.79 -33.95
C GLU A 133 1.88 29.71 -32.67
N GLU A 134 0.92 30.64 -32.50
CA GLU A 134 -0.04 30.59 -31.41
C GLU A 134 -0.95 29.36 -31.49
N LYS A 135 -1.42 29.02 -32.66
CA LYS A 135 -2.25 27.84 -32.91
C LYS A 135 -1.49 26.54 -32.66
N GLN A 136 -0.22 26.46 -33.04
CA GLN A 136 0.66 25.34 -32.73
C GLN A 136 0.87 25.16 -31.22
N GLN A 137 0.86 26.25 -30.45
CA GLN A 137 1.09 26.20 -28.99
C GLN A 137 -0.15 25.94 -28.17
N THR A 138 -1.35 26.26 -28.68
CA THR A 138 -2.60 26.21 -27.89
C THR A 138 -3.51 25.04 -28.22
N GLU A 139 -3.42 24.48 -29.43
CA GLU A 139 -4.28 23.38 -29.86
C GLU A 139 -3.52 22.04 -29.84
N GLN A 140 -4.16 21.01 -29.27
CA GLN A 140 -3.70 19.62 -29.43
C GLN A 140 -4.06 19.15 -30.84
N MET A 141 -3.06 19.00 -31.69
CA MET A 141 -3.24 18.62 -33.09
C MET A 141 -2.63 17.24 -33.36
N SER A 142 -3.12 16.58 -34.43
CA SER A 142 -2.47 15.38 -34.96
C SER A 142 -1.11 15.74 -35.57
N LYS A 143 -0.16 14.81 -35.53
CA LYS A 143 1.21 14.97 -36.04
C LYS A 143 1.26 15.45 -37.51
N GLU A 144 0.28 15.06 -38.30
CA GLU A 144 0.14 15.46 -39.71
C GLU A 144 -0.20 16.96 -39.85
N LYS A 145 -1.16 17.45 -39.03
CA LYS A 145 -1.54 18.87 -39.01
C LYS A 145 -0.44 19.76 -38.44
N GLU A 146 0.30 19.27 -37.48
CA GLU A 146 1.45 19.98 -36.91
C GLU A 146 2.56 20.17 -37.96
N ASN A 147 2.87 19.15 -38.75
CA ASN A 147 3.83 19.24 -39.87
C ASN A 147 3.36 20.23 -40.93
N GLU A 148 2.07 20.25 -41.30
CA GLU A 148 1.52 21.22 -42.26
C GLU A 148 1.67 22.66 -41.76
N ILE A 149 1.47 22.92 -40.49
CA ILE A 149 1.65 24.24 -39.88
C ILE A 149 3.13 24.65 -39.89
N VAL A 150 4.02 23.74 -39.54
CA VAL A 150 5.48 23.98 -39.58
C VAL A 150 5.94 24.30 -40.99
N ASP A 151 5.46 23.59 -42.00
CA ASP A 151 5.82 23.84 -43.37
C ASP A 151 5.24 25.18 -43.90
N LYS A 152 3.99 25.54 -43.51
CA LYS A 152 3.42 26.87 -43.78
C LYS A 152 4.23 27.98 -43.13
N ILE A 153 4.62 27.83 -41.88
CA ILE A 153 5.49 28.79 -41.18
C ILE A 153 6.82 28.98 -41.91
N LYS A 154 7.42 27.87 -42.38
CA LYS A 154 8.66 27.93 -43.16
C LYS A 154 8.49 28.67 -44.49
N GLN A 155 7.40 28.42 -45.23
CA GLN A 155 7.10 29.10 -46.48
C GLN A 155 6.86 30.62 -46.26
N LEU A 156 6.06 30.99 -45.27
CA LEU A 156 5.82 32.38 -44.94
C LEU A 156 7.06 33.12 -44.46
N LYS A 157 7.98 32.44 -43.75
CA LYS A 157 9.28 32.99 -43.35
C LYS A 157 10.20 33.19 -44.55
N ALA A 158 10.14 32.33 -45.56
CA ALA A 158 10.90 32.50 -46.82
C ALA A 158 10.35 33.68 -47.63
N GLU A 159 9.01 33.80 -47.81
CA GLU A 159 8.37 34.95 -48.47
C GLU A 159 8.67 36.29 -47.78
N LEU A 160 8.64 36.32 -46.45
CA LEU A 160 9.02 37.50 -45.68
C LEU A 160 10.47 37.92 -45.95
N LYS A 161 11.36 36.93 -46.03
CA LYS A 161 12.78 37.15 -46.31
C LYS A 161 13.00 37.72 -47.71
N ASP A 162 12.27 37.21 -48.72
CA ASP A 162 12.39 37.70 -50.12
C ASP A 162 11.87 39.14 -50.25
N GLN A 163 10.75 39.51 -49.60
CA GLN A 163 10.25 40.89 -49.56
C GLN A 163 11.20 41.84 -48.83
N GLU A 164 11.92 41.37 -47.83
CA GLU A 164 12.93 42.15 -47.10
C GLU A 164 14.15 42.46 -47.94
N VAL A 165 14.59 41.59 -48.84
CA VAL A 165 15.73 41.79 -49.72
C VAL A 165 15.45 42.90 -50.75
N GLU A 166 14.24 43.02 -51.30
CA GLU A 166 13.85 44.10 -52.26
C GLU A 166 13.86 45.49 -51.63
N HIS A 167 13.69 45.57 -50.27
CA HIS A 167 13.58 46.87 -49.58
C HIS A 167 14.84 47.29 -48.78
N GLU A 168 15.94 46.53 -48.83
CA GLU A 168 17.17 46.75 -48.04
C GLU A 168 18.08 47.90 -48.49
N GLN A 169 17.63 48.77 -49.39
CA GLN A 169 18.47 49.85 -49.94
C GLN A 169 18.67 51.05 -48.98
N ASN A 170 17.88 51.14 -47.88
CA ASN A 170 17.99 52.26 -47.00
C ASN A 170 18.72 51.86 -45.69
N LYS A 171 19.82 52.55 -45.37
CA LYS A 171 20.72 52.24 -44.24
C LYS A 171 20.03 52.25 -42.86
N GLU A 172 19.05 53.14 -42.66
CA GLU A 172 18.33 53.30 -41.39
C GLU A 172 17.31 52.19 -41.21
N VAL A 173 16.59 51.80 -42.26
CA VAL A 173 15.69 50.64 -42.28
C VAL A 173 16.46 49.35 -42.02
N ARG A 174 17.67 49.24 -42.57
CA ARG A 174 18.52 48.08 -42.41
C ARG A 174 18.96 47.86 -40.95
N THR A 175 19.33 48.92 -40.22
CA THR A 175 19.73 48.82 -38.81
C THR A 175 18.57 48.35 -37.93
N ARG A 176 17.39 48.95 -38.08
CA ARG A 176 16.19 48.54 -37.33
C ARG A 176 15.73 47.12 -37.68
N LEU A 177 15.90 46.72 -38.93
CA LEU A 177 15.59 45.37 -39.39
C LEU A 177 16.51 44.33 -38.72
N VAL A 178 17.81 44.65 -38.59
CA VAL A 178 18.75 43.77 -37.89
C VAL A 178 18.39 43.62 -36.41
N GLU A 179 18.04 44.70 -35.73
CA GLU A 179 17.58 44.64 -34.33
C GLU A 179 16.28 43.85 -34.16
N ALA A 180 15.29 44.08 -35.04
CA ALA A 180 14.05 43.32 -35.01
C ALA A 180 14.26 41.82 -35.22
N ARG A 181 15.19 41.45 -36.16
CA ARG A 181 15.56 40.03 -36.37
C ARG A 181 16.25 39.44 -35.18
N GLU A 182 17.10 40.20 -34.48
CA GLU A 182 17.76 39.72 -33.27
C GLU A 182 16.73 39.47 -32.13
N TYR A 183 15.78 40.36 -31.93
CA TYR A 183 14.68 40.11 -30.96
C TYR A 183 13.85 38.88 -31.35
N ARG A 184 13.56 38.68 -32.64
CA ARG A 184 12.87 37.47 -33.13
C ARG A 184 13.67 36.21 -32.91
N LYS A 185 14.99 36.27 -33.10
CA LYS A 185 15.88 35.14 -32.84
C LYS A 185 15.91 34.77 -31.37
N GLN A 186 15.97 35.78 -30.47
CA GLN A 186 15.92 35.59 -29.05
C GLN A 186 14.56 35.04 -28.62
N ALA A 187 13.46 35.54 -29.17
CA ALA A 187 12.12 35.02 -28.91
C ALA A 187 11.95 33.55 -29.35
N SER A 188 12.56 33.20 -30.50
CA SER A 188 12.59 31.82 -31.00
C SER A 188 13.40 30.88 -30.06
N ALA A 189 14.52 31.35 -29.51
CA ALA A 189 15.29 30.61 -28.52
C ALA A 189 14.48 30.40 -27.23
N MET A 190 13.80 31.44 -26.76
CA MET A 190 12.88 31.33 -25.59
C MET A 190 11.75 30.33 -25.85
N HIS A 191 11.23 30.28 -27.07
CA HIS A 191 10.20 29.31 -27.46
C HIS A 191 10.72 27.88 -27.40
N ALA A 192 11.95 27.61 -27.83
CA ALA A 192 12.56 26.29 -27.69
C ALA A 192 12.67 25.87 -26.18
N GLU A 193 13.10 26.81 -25.33
CA GLU A 193 13.18 26.56 -23.90
C GLU A 193 11.80 26.33 -23.28
N VAL A 194 10.76 27.05 -23.69
CA VAL A 194 9.37 26.84 -23.29
C VAL A 194 8.93 25.42 -23.63
N THR A 195 9.24 24.95 -24.84
CA THR A 195 8.86 23.59 -25.27
C THR A 195 9.56 22.53 -24.42
N GLU A 196 10.87 22.68 -24.20
CA GLU A 196 11.64 21.75 -23.35
C GLU A 196 11.09 21.69 -21.92
N LYS A 197 10.83 22.85 -21.31
CA LYS A 197 10.28 22.93 -19.96
C LYS A 197 8.85 22.38 -19.88
N ALA A 198 8.02 22.60 -20.90
CA ALA A 198 6.67 22.04 -20.96
C ALA A 198 6.69 20.49 -21.07
N GLU A 199 7.61 19.94 -21.89
CA GLU A 199 7.79 18.49 -21.97
C GLU A 199 8.27 17.90 -20.62
N LEU A 200 9.16 18.61 -19.94
CA LEU A 200 9.63 18.21 -18.61
C LEU A 200 8.48 18.23 -17.59
N ALA A 201 7.65 19.27 -17.61
CA ALA A 201 6.46 19.37 -16.78
C ALA A 201 5.48 18.20 -17.03
N GLN A 202 5.28 17.85 -18.32
CA GLN A 202 4.43 16.72 -18.69
C GLN A 202 4.99 15.39 -18.17
N LYS A 203 6.30 15.16 -18.30
CA LYS A 203 6.96 13.96 -17.75
C LYS A 203 6.75 13.83 -16.23
N HIS A 204 6.92 14.93 -15.49
CA HIS A 204 6.68 14.92 -14.05
C HIS A 204 5.21 14.72 -13.71
N HIS A 205 4.29 15.25 -14.52
CA HIS A 205 2.86 14.98 -14.36
C HIS A 205 2.55 13.49 -14.53
N ASP A 206 3.06 12.86 -15.58
CA ASP A 206 2.83 11.44 -15.86
C ASP A 206 3.41 10.56 -14.75
N LEU A 207 4.63 10.86 -14.27
CA LEU A 207 5.24 10.16 -13.14
C LEU A 207 4.42 10.35 -11.84
N MET A 208 3.91 11.55 -11.58
CA MET A 208 3.05 11.83 -10.44
C MET A 208 1.78 10.96 -10.49
N VAL A 209 1.10 10.91 -11.63
CA VAL A 209 -0.11 10.11 -11.82
C VAL A 209 0.18 8.63 -11.66
N GLU A 210 1.31 8.15 -12.20
CA GLU A 210 1.72 6.75 -12.04
C GLU A 210 1.99 6.42 -10.56
N CYS A 211 2.67 7.29 -9.84
CA CYS A 211 2.92 7.10 -8.40
C CYS A 211 1.62 7.07 -7.60
N TYR A 212 0.65 7.94 -7.86
CA TYR A 212 -0.66 7.89 -7.20
C TYR A 212 -1.40 6.59 -7.50
N ARG A 213 -1.38 6.13 -8.75
CA ARG A 213 -2.00 4.85 -9.11
C ARG A 213 -1.35 3.67 -8.38
N LYS A 214 -0.01 3.68 -8.23
CA LYS A 214 0.71 2.68 -7.45
C LYS A 214 0.36 2.76 -5.97
N ALA A 215 0.23 3.96 -5.43
CA ALA A 215 -0.18 4.19 -4.04
C ALA A 215 -1.58 3.65 -3.77
N ASP A 216 -2.55 3.91 -4.65
CA ASP A 216 -3.93 3.42 -4.50
C ASP A 216 -3.98 1.90 -4.56
N LYS A 217 -3.29 1.28 -5.52
CA LYS A 217 -3.19 -0.18 -5.62
C LYS A 217 -2.55 -0.81 -4.38
N SER A 218 -1.51 -0.17 -3.85
CA SER A 218 -0.85 -0.62 -2.62
C SER A 218 -1.75 -0.46 -1.39
N ARG A 219 -2.55 0.60 -1.33
CA ARG A 219 -3.57 0.83 -0.29
C ARG A 219 -4.66 -0.23 -0.32
N GLU A 220 -5.22 -0.51 -1.49
CA GLU A 220 -6.21 -1.59 -1.67
C GLU A 220 -5.65 -2.94 -1.21
N GLY A 221 -4.40 -3.22 -1.57
CA GLY A 221 -3.70 -4.41 -1.08
C GLY A 221 -3.54 -4.45 0.43
N ALA A 222 -3.21 -3.32 1.06
CA ALA A 222 -3.09 -3.20 2.51
C ALA A 222 -4.45 -3.39 3.22
N ASP A 223 -5.53 -2.85 2.66
CA ASP A 223 -6.88 -3.01 3.20
C ASP A 223 -7.35 -4.48 3.10
N ALA A 224 -7.04 -5.17 2.00
CA ALA A 224 -7.32 -6.59 1.85
C ALA A 224 -6.54 -7.43 2.88
N LYS A 225 -5.26 -7.12 3.13
CA LYS A 225 -4.45 -7.78 4.15
C LYS A 225 -4.92 -7.46 5.57
N HIS A 226 -5.40 -6.26 5.82
CA HIS A 226 -6.01 -5.90 7.09
C HIS A 226 -7.28 -6.71 7.37
N LYS A 227 -8.12 -6.89 6.36
CA LYS A 227 -9.32 -7.74 6.49
C LYS A 227 -8.94 -9.19 6.81
N GLN A 228 -7.96 -9.77 6.09
CA GLN A 228 -7.47 -11.12 6.38
C GLN A 228 -6.86 -11.24 7.79
N PHE A 229 -6.15 -10.20 8.24
CA PHE A 229 -5.64 -10.12 9.61
C PHE A 229 -6.76 -10.18 10.65
N VAL A 230 -7.81 -9.38 10.49
CA VAL A 230 -8.95 -9.35 11.42
C VAL A 230 -9.67 -10.71 11.43
N GLU A 231 -9.95 -11.29 10.27
CA GLU A 231 -10.58 -12.61 10.14
C GLU A 231 -9.76 -13.71 10.84
N ALA A 232 -8.43 -13.70 10.63
CA ALA A 232 -7.54 -14.67 11.29
C ALA A 232 -7.49 -14.48 12.81
N GLN A 233 -7.51 -13.23 13.28
CA GLN A 233 -7.52 -12.91 14.70
C GLN A 233 -8.83 -13.32 15.39
N GLU A 234 -9.97 -13.04 14.77
CA GLU A 234 -11.29 -13.48 15.26
C GLU A 234 -11.39 -15.01 15.32
N ALA A 235 -10.89 -15.70 14.29
CA ALA A 235 -10.82 -17.16 14.26
C ALA A 235 -9.90 -17.71 15.38
N ALA A 236 -8.76 -17.08 15.62
CA ALA A 236 -7.84 -17.45 16.69
C ALA A 236 -8.48 -17.26 18.07
N ASP A 237 -9.22 -16.17 18.28
CA ASP A 237 -9.95 -15.90 19.51
C ASP A 237 -11.08 -16.92 19.75
N ALA A 238 -11.77 -17.35 18.69
CA ALA A 238 -12.77 -18.40 18.78
C ALA A 238 -12.15 -19.73 19.20
N GLU A 239 -11.01 -20.13 18.61
CA GLU A 239 -10.27 -21.33 19.02
C GLU A 239 -9.71 -21.20 20.44
N HIS A 240 -9.28 -20.02 20.86
CA HIS A 240 -8.85 -19.76 22.22
C HIS A 240 -9.98 -19.94 23.24
N LYS A 241 -11.19 -19.49 22.93
CA LYS A 241 -12.37 -19.72 23.79
C LYS A 241 -12.66 -21.21 23.97
N LYS A 242 -12.61 -21.99 22.87
CA LYS A 242 -12.78 -23.45 22.92
C LYS A 242 -11.68 -24.11 23.75
N PHE A 243 -10.45 -23.68 23.58
CA PHE A 243 -9.32 -24.16 24.38
C PHE A 243 -9.54 -23.91 25.89
N ILE A 244 -9.96 -22.69 26.26
CA ILE A 244 -10.25 -22.37 27.69
C ILE A 244 -11.38 -23.24 28.24
N GLU A 245 -12.41 -23.47 27.43
CA GLU A 245 -13.53 -24.32 27.84
C GLU A 245 -13.08 -25.78 28.08
N CYS A 246 -12.27 -26.33 27.14
CA CYS A 246 -11.66 -27.65 27.36
C CYS A 246 -10.80 -27.69 28.61
N GLN A 247 -10.02 -26.65 28.89
CA GLN A 247 -9.20 -26.56 30.10
C GLN A 247 -10.02 -26.51 31.40
N LYS A 248 -11.18 -25.84 31.39
CA LYS A 248 -12.11 -25.88 32.54
C LYS A 248 -12.65 -27.29 32.77
N GLN A 249 -13.13 -27.92 31.71
CA GLN A 249 -13.67 -29.28 31.79
C GLN A 249 -12.59 -30.28 32.25
N LEU A 250 -11.35 -30.16 31.75
CA LEU A 250 -10.23 -31.00 32.23
C LEU A 250 -9.99 -30.87 33.72
N ARG A 251 -10.02 -29.66 34.27
CA ARG A 251 -9.88 -29.43 35.72
C ARG A 251 -11.02 -30.08 36.51
N ASP A 252 -12.22 -30.04 35.97
CA ASP A 252 -13.38 -30.65 36.64
C ASP A 252 -13.29 -32.18 36.58
N TYR A 253 -12.87 -32.78 35.48
CA TYR A 253 -12.57 -34.23 35.40
C TYR A 253 -11.45 -34.61 36.36
N ASP A 254 -10.38 -33.83 36.48
CA ASP A 254 -9.30 -34.10 37.43
C ASP A 254 -9.77 -34.09 38.86
N LYS A 255 -10.63 -33.15 39.23
CA LYS A 255 -11.24 -33.12 40.58
C LYS A 255 -12.06 -34.37 40.85
N VAL A 256 -12.91 -34.76 39.90
CA VAL A 256 -13.78 -35.93 40.02
C VAL A 256 -12.96 -37.21 40.14
N ILE A 257 -11.99 -37.40 39.22
CA ILE A 257 -11.11 -38.58 39.21
C ILE A 257 -10.33 -38.70 40.54
N THR A 258 -9.78 -37.57 41.01
CA THR A 258 -9.05 -37.53 42.29
C THR A 258 -9.97 -37.85 43.45
N GLY A 259 -11.16 -37.31 43.45
CA GLY A 259 -12.19 -37.60 44.50
C GLY A 259 -12.58 -39.08 44.54
N VAL A 260 -12.81 -39.69 43.38
CA VAL A 260 -13.14 -41.12 43.27
C VAL A 260 -11.98 -41.99 43.72
N ARG A 261 -10.74 -41.69 43.27
CA ARG A 261 -9.51 -42.43 43.69
C ARG A 261 -9.29 -42.34 45.19
N ASN A 262 -9.49 -41.18 45.80
CA ASN A 262 -9.36 -40.99 47.25
C ASN A 262 -10.43 -41.78 48.05
N LYS A 263 -11.67 -41.79 47.54
CA LYS A 263 -12.73 -42.62 48.13
C LYS A 263 -12.38 -44.11 48.02
N GLN A 264 -11.89 -44.58 46.86
CA GLN A 264 -11.48 -45.97 46.68
C GLN A 264 -10.34 -46.36 47.64
N LYS A 265 -9.33 -45.50 47.79
CA LYS A 265 -8.23 -45.73 48.76
C LYS A 265 -8.76 -45.84 50.17
N LYS A 266 -9.64 -44.94 50.62
CA LYS A 266 -10.25 -45.00 51.95
C LYS A 266 -11.06 -46.28 52.17
N VAL A 267 -11.85 -46.68 51.16
CA VAL A 267 -12.62 -47.94 51.24
C VAL A 267 -11.70 -49.16 51.34
N LYS A 268 -10.60 -49.14 50.55
CA LYS A 268 -9.60 -50.24 50.59
C LYS A 268 -8.90 -50.32 51.93
N THR A 269 -8.44 -49.21 52.50
CA THR A 269 -7.80 -49.17 53.82
C THR A 269 -8.78 -49.58 54.96
N VAL A 270 -10.04 -49.18 54.88
CA VAL A 270 -11.06 -49.60 55.85
C VAL A 270 -11.34 -51.12 55.77
N LYS A 271 -11.36 -51.67 54.48
CA LYS A 271 -11.53 -53.14 54.32
C LYS A 271 -10.31 -53.90 54.84
N GLU A 272 -9.09 -53.43 54.48
CA GLU A 272 -7.85 -54.02 54.99
C GLU A 272 -7.74 -53.97 56.50
N ASN A 273 -8.06 -52.84 57.10
CA ASN A 273 -8.11 -52.71 58.58
C ASN A 273 -9.15 -53.61 59.22
N LYS A 274 -10.34 -53.76 58.62
CA LYS A 274 -11.37 -54.71 59.12
C LYS A 274 -10.94 -56.15 58.96
N SER A 275 -10.30 -56.56 57.88
CA SER A 275 -9.77 -57.92 57.73
C SER A 275 -8.63 -58.22 58.72
N ALA A 276 -7.68 -57.28 58.84
CA ALA A 276 -6.60 -57.38 59.80
C ALA A 276 -7.11 -57.50 61.26
N ARG A 277 -8.13 -56.71 61.57
CA ARG A 277 -8.75 -56.78 62.92
C ARG A 277 -9.49 -58.12 63.19
N LYS A 278 -10.20 -58.65 62.17
CA LYS A 278 -10.84 -59.99 62.29
C LYS A 278 -9.78 -61.09 62.39
N GLU A 279 -8.69 -61.02 61.61
CA GLU A 279 -7.59 -61.99 61.78
C GLU A 279 -6.93 -61.88 63.13
N ALA A 280 -6.70 -60.69 63.65
CA ALA A 280 -6.16 -60.49 64.98
C ALA A 280 -7.16 -60.96 66.09
N GLU A 281 -8.48 -60.75 65.92
CA GLU A 281 -9.50 -61.32 66.84
C GLU A 281 -9.50 -62.84 66.81
N THR A 282 -9.35 -63.48 65.65
CA THR A 282 -9.21 -64.97 65.55
C THR A 282 -7.99 -65.48 66.22
N ILE A 283 -6.83 -64.82 66.05
CA ILE A 283 -5.57 -65.17 66.73
C ILE A 283 -5.70 -64.98 68.25
N PHE A 284 -6.32 -63.91 68.70
CA PHE A 284 -6.53 -63.65 70.13
C PHE A 284 -7.45 -64.68 70.80
N ASN A 285 -8.52 -65.07 70.10
CA ASN A 285 -9.43 -66.11 70.62
C ASN A 285 -8.73 -67.50 70.66
N ALA A 286 -7.88 -67.83 69.64
CA ALA A 286 -7.08 -69.05 69.66
C ALA A 286 -6.07 -69.07 70.83
N PHE A 287 -5.49 -67.91 71.15
CA PHE A 287 -4.61 -67.78 72.33
C PHE A 287 -5.36 -67.99 73.64
N LYS A 288 -6.55 -67.44 73.79
CA LYS A 288 -7.43 -67.65 74.96
C LYS A 288 -7.80 -69.11 75.15
N SER A 289 -7.88 -69.90 74.12
CA SER A 289 -8.14 -71.35 74.14
C SER A 289 -6.91 -72.22 74.33
N GLY A 290 -5.73 -71.63 74.65
CA GLY A 290 -4.50 -72.39 75.02
C GLY A 290 -3.54 -72.59 73.80
N GLY A 291 -3.73 -71.88 72.66
CA GLY A 291 -2.86 -71.93 71.53
C GLY A 291 -1.52 -71.19 71.76
N LYS A 292 -0.43 -71.66 71.16
CA LYS A 292 0.88 -70.97 71.21
C LYS A 292 0.89 -69.82 70.17
N LEU A 293 1.31 -68.60 70.57
CA LEU A 293 1.49 -67.44 69.69
C LEU A 293 2.86 -67.48 69.01
N THR A 294 2.87 -67.22 67.73
CA THR A 294 4.13 -66.98 66.95
C THR A 294 4.50 -65.48 67.00
N THR A 295 5.76 -65.15 66.68
CA THR A 295 6.23 -63.77 66.66
C THR A 295 5.44 -62.90 65.66
N GLU A 296 4.96 -63.51 64.57
CA GLU A 296 4.11 -62.84 63.56
C GLU A 296 2.71 -62.55 64.09
N ASP A 297 2.16 -63.45 64.90
CA ASP A 297 0.84 -63.28 65.57
C ASP A 297 0.89 -62.14 66.57
N LEU A 298 1.98 -62.02 67.33
CA LEU A 298 2.19 -60.89 68.26
C LEU A 298 2.25 -59.55 67.52
N LEU A 299 2.95 -59.47 66.36
CA LEU A 299 2.97 -58.24 65.50
C LEU A 299 1.62 -57.89 64.92
N LYS A 300 0.80 -58.90 64.57
CA LYS A 300 -0.57 -58.69 64.08
C LYS A 300 -1.47 -58.17 65.14
N LEU A 301 -1.39 -58.71 66.36
CA LEU A 301 -2.14 -58.27 67.54
C LEU A 301 -1.77 -56.87 67.99
N GLN A 302 -0.49 -56.51 67.97
CA GLN A 302 0.02 -55.16 68.25
C GLN A 302 -0.46 -54.10 67.24
N ARG A 303 -0.39 -54.42 65.94
CA ARG A 303 -0.89 -53.53 64.86
C ARG A 303 -2.40 -53.31 64.96
N SER A 304 -3.19 -54.31 65.49
CA SER A 304 -4.63 -54.18 65.65
C SER A 304 -5.04 -53.56 66.99
N LYS A 305 -4.10 -53.18 67.84
CA LYS A 305 -4.29 -52.63 69.17
C LYS A 305 -5.15 -53.58 70.11
N LEU A 306 -4.98 -54.85 69.95
CA LEU A 306 -5.63 -55.85 70.83
C LEU A 306 -4.72 -56.31 71.95
N ILE A 307 -3.49 -55.97 71.91
CA ILE A 307 -2.46 -56.05 72.93
C ILE A 307 -1.68 -54.77 73.02
#